data_4f0ecb66753582ff9938550c80398d90
#
_entry.id   4f0ecb66753582ff9938550c80398d90
#
_cell.length_a   1.000
_cell.length_b   1.000
_cell.length_c   1.000
_cell.angle_alpha   90.00
_cell.angle_beta   90.00
_cell.angle_gamma   90.00
#
_symmetry.space_group_name_H-M   'P 1'
#
loop_
_entity.id
_entity.type
_entity.pdbx_description
1 polymer ?
#
loop_
_entity_poly.entity_id
_entity_poly.type
_entity_poly.pdbx_seq_one_letter_code
_entity_poly.pdbx_strand_id
1 'polypeptide(L)'
;MLGAGCAAALLVAFGGASAESIEGSVQGNKSEQASSDSSKQDYYWKVWNGALPEQRDKGDHADVLAVLTGKFTGPPIGCKFGFRGGGLAPSTIAARSGTTVRIENRDAFTHELSVSGLPGFTPLESGPGKARAIPVPAGGPWELGDRIYGHVDGHLHSMRELVACATVTASGKFRFDNVPPGPYSLRILRGPEQVATRRVTVPAGKTLKVDPLNMSKSRRR
;
A
#
# COMPACT_ATOMS: atom_id res chain seq x y z
N MET A 1 5.95 54.58 45.24
CA MET A 1 6.43 53.19 45.34
C MET A 1 5.84 52.44 44.14
N LEU A 2 6.68 52.23 43.13
CA LEU A 2 6.29 51.48 41.91
C LEU A 2 6.72 50.00 42.09
N GLY A 3 5.73 49.10 42.06
CA GLY A 3 5.99 47.66 42.08
C GLY A 3 6.16 47.13 40.64
N ALA A 4 7.32 46.67 40.34
CA ALA A 4 7.64 45.99 39.07
C ALA A 4 7.18 44.54 39.16
N GLY A 5 6.14 44.19 38.39
CA GLY A 5 5.69 42.78 38.19
C GLY A 5 6.51 42.12 37.12
N CYS A 6 7.34 41.15 37.51
CA CYS A 6 8.01 40.23 36.57
C CYS A 6 6.99 39.23 36.02
N ALA A 7 6.65 39.35 34.75
CA ALA A 7 5.95 38.30 34.02
C ALA A 7 6.91 37.23 33.54
N ALA A 8 6.87 36.05 34.15
CA ALA A 8 7.60 34.87 33.67
C ALA A 8 6.89 34.28 32.46
N ALA A 9 7.49 34.43 31.28
CA ALA A 9 7.02 33.77 30.08
C ALA A 9 7.37 32.28 30.13
N LEU A 10 6.37 31.43 30.25
CA LEU A 10 6.51 29.97 30.15
C LEU A 10 6.74 29.62 28.65
N LEU A 11 7.99 29.38 28.29
CA LEU A 11 8.32 28.79 27.00
C LEU A 11 7.88 27.31 27.02
N VAL A 12 6.72 27.03 26.41
CA VAL A 12 6.33 25.65 26.08
C VAL A 12 7.18 25.24 24.89
N ALA A 13 8.23 24.48 25.13
CA ALA A 13 8.99 23.83 24.10
C ALA A 13 8.08 22.77 23.45
N PHE A 14 7.56 23.06 22.26
CA PHE A 14 7.01 22.05 21.38
C PHE A 14 8.19 21.16 20.97
N GLY A 15 8.38 20.06 21.69
CA GLY A 15 9.28 18.99 21.28
C GLY A 15 8.85 18.52 19.89
N GLY A 16 9.64 18.83 18.87
CA GLY A 16 9.43 18.31 17.53
C GLY A 16 9.35 16.79 17.62
N ALA A 17 8.21 16.23 17.27
CA ALA A 17 8.04 14.78 17.18
C ALA A 17 9.06 14.27 16.17
N SER A 18 10.14 13.63 16.68
CA SER A 18 11.09 12.93 15.81
C SER A 18 10.33 11.91 15.01
N ALA A 19 10.44 11.98 13.69
CA ALA A 19 9.80 11.03 12.79
C ALA A 19 10.50 9.68 12.95
N GLU A 20 9.76 8.70 13.46
CA GLU A 20 10.27 7.34 13.64
C GLU A 20 10.05 6.54 12.35
N SER A 21 10.95 5.58 12.12
CA SER A 21 10.84 4.65 11.00
C SER A 21 10.82 3.20 11.47
N ILE A 22 10.19 2.35 10.66
CA ILE A 22 10.22 0.91 10.85
C ILE A 22 10.82 0.29 9.60
N GLU A 23 11.83 -0.53 9.78
CA GLU A 23 12.47 -1.29 8.70
C GLU A 23 12.30 -2.78 8.96
N GLY A 24 12.02 -3.53 7.91
CA GLY A 24 11.90 -4.96 7.99
C GLY A 24 12.03 -5.63 6.63
N SER A 25 11.92 -6.93 6.65
CA SER A 25 11.89 -7.72 5.42
C SER A 25 10.90 -8.88 5.53
N VAL A 26 10.43 -9.32 4.38
CA VAL A 26 9.67 -10.55 4.23
C VAL A 26 10.54 -11.61 3.56
N GLN A 27 10.34 -12.85 3.98
CA GLN A 27 10.93 -14.02 3.34
C GLN A 27 9.77 -14.85 2.81
N GLY A 28 9.70 -15.00 1.47
CA GLY A 28 8.77 -15.90 0.82
C GLY A 28 9.44 -17.24 0.57
N ASN A 29 8.71 -18.34 0.72
CA ASN A 29 9.07 -19.49 -0.08
C ASN A 29 8.95 -19.03 -1.53
N LYS A 30 10.03 -19.24 -2.34
CA LYS A 30 9.94 -19.10 -3.79
C LYS A 30 8.61 -19.73 -4.21
N SER A 31 7.64 -18.91 -4.55
CA SER A 31 6.44 -19.44 -5.19
C SER A 31 6.99 -20.17 -6.41
N GLU A 32 6.65 -21.43 -6.57
CA GLU A 32 6.68 -22.00 -7.91
C GLU A 32 5.92 -20.96 -8.74
N GLN A 33 6.70 -20.20 -9.47
CA GLN A 33 6.20 -19.32 -10.50
C GLN A 33 5.31 -20.20 -11.34
N ALA A 34 3.99 -20.11 -11.13
CA ALA A 34 3.11 -20.52 -12.18
C ALA A 34 3.66 -19.78 -13.39
N SER A 35 4.22 -20.51 -14.31
CA SER A 35 4.60 -20.03 -15.62
C SER A 35 3.30 -19.59 -16.30
N SER A 36 2.77 -18.46 -15.85
CA SER A 36 1.86 -17.67 -16.68
C SER A 36 2.72 -17.42 -17.92
N ASP A 37 2.25 -17.92 -19.02
CA ASP A 37 2.90 -17.88 -20.33
C ASP A 37 3.38 -16.43 -20.58
N SER A 38 4.54 -16.10 -20.03
CA SER A 38 5.14 -14.76 -20.09
C SER A 38 5.33 -14.34 -21.54
N SER A 39 5.43 -15.30 -22.44
CA SER A 39 5.60 -15.07 -23.88
C SER A 39 4.39 -14.34 -24.50
N LYS A 40 3.16 -14.66 -24.08
CA LYS A 40 1.94 -13.99 -24.59
C LYS A 40 1.79 -12.58 -24.02
N GLN A 41 2.14 -12.40 -22.75
CA GLN A 41 2.09 -11.11 -22.09
C GLN A 41 3.17 -10.17 -22.62
N ASP A 42 4.39 -10.67 -22.85
CA ASP A 42 5.49 -9.93 -23.47
C ASP A 42 5.16 -9.52 -24.91
N TYR A 43 4.45 -10.38 -25.66
CA TYR A 43 4.02 -10.08 -27.02
C TYR A 43 2.98 -8.97 -27.05
N TYR A 44 1.97 -9.01 -26.18
CA TYR A 44 0.96 -7.96 -26.05
C TYR A 44 1.61 -6.57 -25.82
N TRP A 45 2.51 -6.48 -24.85
CA TRP A 45 3.17 -5.22 -24.52
C TRP A 45 4.11 -4.71 -25.64
N LYS A 46 4.80 -5.61 -26.32
CA LYS A 46 5.70 -5.24 -27.42
C LYS A 46 4.98 -4.80 -28.69
N VAL A 47 3.85 -5.43 -29.00
CA VAL A 47 3.16 -5.21 -30.28
C VAL A 47 2.04 -4.20 -30.18
N TRP A 48 1.29 -4.19 -29.08
CA TRP A 48 0.08 -3.36 -28.94
C TRP A 48 0.31 -2.06 -28.19
N ASN A 49 1.25 -2.01 -27.29
CA ASN A 49 1.52 -0.84 -26.46
C ASN A 49 2.80 -0.07 -26.85
N GLY A 50 3.52 -0.55 -27.84
CA GLY A 50 4.57 0.11 -28.67
C GLY A 50 5.61 1.03 -28.02
N ALA A 51 5.44 1.44 -26.77
CA ALA A 51 6.19 2.56 -26.21
C ALA A 51 6.68 2.38 -24.77
N LEU A 52 6.26 1.36 -24.05
CA LEU A 52 6.66 1.23 -22.64
C LEU A 52 7.33 -0.11 -22.39
N PRO A 53 8.64 -0.10 -22.10
CA PRO A 53 9.27 -1.28 -21.50
C PRO A 53 8.55 -1.56 -20.19
N GLU A 54 8.13 -2.80 -20.00
CA GLU A 54 7.53 -3.27 -18.76
C GLU A 54 8.49 -3.01 -17.59
N GLN A 55 8.30 -1.92 -16.88
CA GLN A 55 9.00 -1.63 -15.62
C GLN A 55 8.24 -2.26 -14.45
N ARG A 56 7.78 -3.49 -14.60
CA ARG A 56 7.41 -4.27 -13.45
C ARG A 56 8.69 -4.71 -12.77
N ASP A 57 8.86 -4.30 -11.53
CA ASP A 57 9.69 -5.07 -10.61
C ASP A 57 9.06 -6.47 -10.53
N LYS A 58 9.45 -7.37 -11.45
CA LYS A 58 9.04 -8.78 -11.48
C LYS A 58 9.65 -9.56 -10.30
N GLY A 59 9.98 -8.86 -9.21
CA GLY A 59 10.41 -9.50 -7.99
C GLY A 59 9.26 -10.26 -7.34
N ASP A 60 9.59 -11.31 -6.62
CA ASP A 60 8.67 -12.19 -5.87
C ASP A 60 7.71 -11.45 -4.90
N HIS A 61 7.73 -10.12 -4.86
CA HIS A 61 7.03 -9.30 -3.88
C HIS A 61 6.23 -8.13 -4.49
N ALA A 62 6.06 -8.05 -5.81
CA ALA A 62 5.35 -6.94 -6.48
C ALA A 62 3.86 -6.85 -6.06
N ASP A 63 3.28 -7.94 -5.62
CA ASP A 63 1.93 -8.08 -5.11
C ASP A 63 1.84 -8.01 -3.57
N VAL A 64 2.96 -7.71 -2.88
CA VAL A 64 3.03 -7.71 -1.43
C VAL A 64 2.97 -6.28 -0.89
N LEU A 65 2.12 -6.06 0.10
CA LEU A 65 1.99 -4.81 0.83
C LEU A 65 2.21 -5.04 2.32
N ALA A 66 3.11 -4.28 2.93
CA ALA A 66 3.23 -4.20 4.37
C ALA A 66 2.29 -3.10 4.89
N VAL A 67 1.52 -3.37 5.95
CA VAL A 67 0.63 -2.41 6.58
C VAL A 67 0.79 -2.40 8.09
N LEU A 68 0.60 -1.23 8.69
CA LEU A 68 0.49 -1.06 10.13
C LEU A 68 -0.97 -0.77 10.50
N THR A 69 -1.45 -1.45 11.52
CA THR A 69 -2.77 -1.18 12.11
C THR A 69 -2.64 -0.90 13.60
N GLY A 70 -3.48 0.02 14.10
CA GLY A 70 -3.48 0.45 15.50
C GLY A 70 -4.28 1.74 15.69
N LYS A 71 -4.23 2.29 16.89
CA LYS A 71 -4.91 3.56 17.20
C LYS A 71 -4.19 4.73 16.54
N PHE A 72 -4.84 5.38 15.59
CA PHE A 72 -4.33 6.54 14.87
C PHE A 72 -5.46 7.37 14.27
N THR A 73 -5.50 8.66 14.56
CA THR A 73 -6.57 9.56 14.12
C THR A 73 -6.26 10.30 12.80
N GLY A 74 -4.97 10.37 12.43
CA GLY A 74 -4.54 11.01 11.19
C GLY A 74 -4.88 10.21 9.92
N PRO A 75 -4.65 10.77 8.73
CA PRO A 75 -4.75 10.04 7.46
C PRO A 75 -3.69 8.93 7.40
N PRO A 76 -3.98 7.79 6.76
CA PRO A 76 -2.99 6.71 6.61
C PRO A 76 -1.71 7.20 5.91
N ILE A 77 -0.56 6.83 6.49
CA ILE A 77 0.77 7.28 6.04
C ILE A 77 1.27 6.35 4.91
N GLY A 78 1.81 6.92 3.83
CA GLY A 78 2.44 6.14 2.76
C GLY A 78 1.51 5.32 1.86
N CYS A 79 0.18 5.37 2.09
CA CYS A 79 -0.80 4.61 1.31
C CYS A 79 -1.11 5.32 -0.03
N LYS A 80 -0.20 5.18 -1.00
CA LYS A 80 -0.32 5.76 -2.35
C LYS A 80 -0.35 4.65 -3.39
N PHE A 81 -1.37 4.63 -4.22
CA PHE A 81 -1.64 3.58 -5.19
C PHE A 81 -1.95 4.14 -6.57
N GLY A 82 -1.64 3.39 -7.62
CA GLY A 82 -1.91 3.84 -8.98
C GLY A 82 -1.64 2.76 -10.02
N PHE A 83 -1.98 3.08 -11.25
CA PHE A 83 -1.54 2.36 -12.43
C PHE A 83 -0.12 2.80 -12.79
N ARG A 84 0.73 1.84 -13.08
CA ARG A 84 2.08 2.07 -13.58
C ARG A 84 2.58 0.86 -14.35
N GLY A 85 3.07 1.10 -15.58
CA GLY A 85 3.55 0.03 -16.46
C GLY A 85 2.44 -0.95 -16.85
N GLY A 86 1.22 -0.46 -17.03
CA GLY A 86 0.06 -1.23 -17.46
C GLY A 86 -0.60 -2.10 -16.40
N GLY A 87 -0.31 -1.87 -15.11
CA GLY A 87 -0.93 -2.61 -14.03
C GLY A 87 -1.02 -1.81 -12.73
N LEU A 88 -1.68 -2.36 -11.72
CA LEU A 88 -1.72 -1.75 -10.40
C LEU A 88 -0.35 -1.90 -9.70
N ALA A 89 0.13 -0.83 -9.10
CA ALA A 89 1.41 -0.77 -8.40
C ALA A 89 1.27 -0.11 -7.02
N PRO A 90 1.33 -0.90 -5.95
CA PRO A 90 1.27 -2.37 -5.90
C PRO A 90 -0.13 -2.89 -6.27
N SER A 91 -0.25 -4.19 -6.62
CA SER A 91 -1.55 -4.81 -6.92
C SER A 91 -2.37 -5.13 -5.66
N THR A 92 -1.72 -5.29 -4.51
CA THR A 92 -2.38 -5.32 -3.20
C THR A 92 -2.49 -3.92 -2.62
N ILE A 93 -3.70 -3.50 -2.33
CA ILE A 93 -4.05 -2.16 -1.85
C ILE A 93 -4.72 -2.27 -0.48
N ALA A 94 -4.42 -1.34 0.41
CA ALA A 94 -5.12 -1.22 1.68
C ALA A 94 -5.62 0.21 1.89
N ALA A 95 -6.84 0.34 2.40
CA ALA A 95 -7.41 1.64 2.72
C ALA A 95 -8.25 1.58 3.99
N ARG A 96 -8.44 2.73 4.63
CA ARG A 96 -9.25 2.79 5.85
C ARG A 96 -10.72 2.63 5.52
N SER A 97 -11.39 1.74 6.25
CA SER A 97 -12.84 1.55 6.16
C SER A 97 -13.60 2.86 6.42
N GLY A 98 -14.63 3.13 5.64
CA GLY A 98 -15.43 4.36 5.72
C GLY A 98 -14.78 5.58 5.06
N THR A 99 -13.67 5.42 4.34
CA THR A 99 -12.99 6.49 3.61
C THR A 99 -13.05 6.28 2.10
N THR A 100 -12.30 7.07 1.37
CA THR A 100 -12.12 6.94 -0.08
C THR A 100 -10.64 6.75 -0.37
N VAL A 101 -10.29 5.76 -1.19
CA VAL A 101 -8.95 5.60 -1.74
C VAL A 101 -8.89 6.15 -3.15
N ARG A 102 -7.78 6.80 -3.51
CA ARG A 102 -7.53 7.33 -4.85
C ARG A 102 -6.51 6.44 -5.55
N ILE A 103 -6.86 6.00 -6.76
CA ILE A 103 -5.98 5.26 -7.66
C ILE A 103 -5.59 6.22 -8.78
N GLU A 104 -4.31 6.59 -8.83
CA GLU A 104 -3.77 7.51 -9.83
C GLU A 104 -3.39 6.76 -11.10
N ASN A 105 -3.76 7.27 -12.26
CA ASN A 105 -3.22 6.77 -13.52
C ASN A 105 -1.91 7.48 -13.83
N ARG A 106 -0.79 6.77 -13.71
CA ARG A 106 0.57 7.25 -14.02
C ARG A 106 1.10 6.71 -15.34
N ASP A 107 0.27 5.99 -16.08
CA ASP A 107 0.58 5.52 -17.42
C ASP A 107 0.23 6.58 -18.47
N ALA A 108 0.79 6.44 -19.67
CA ALA A 108 0.56 7.35 -20.79
C ALA A 108 -0.74 7.06 -21.55
N PHE A 109 -1.54 6.11 -21.09
CA PHE A 109 -2.78 5.65 -21.73
C PHE A 109 -3.92 5.56 -20.72
N THR A 110 -5.15 5.44 -21.21
CA THR A 110 -6.37 5.41 -20.41
C THR A 110 -6.58 4.04 -19.76
N HIS A 111 -7.05 4.04 -18.52
CA HIS A 111 -7.51 2.87 -17.77
C HIS A 111 -8.99 3.01 -17.43
N GLU A 112 -9.72 1.90 -17.34
CA GLU A 112 -11.08 1.86 -16.82
C GLU A 112 -11.16 0.91 -15.63
N LEU A 113 -10.80 1.44 -14.45
CA LEU A 113 -10.79 0.67 -13.20
C LEU A 113 -12.17 0.09 -12.90
N SER A 114 -12.20 -1.20 -12.60
CA SER A 114 -13.37 -1.92 -12.12
C SER A 114 -13.13 -2.52 -10.74
N VAL A 115 -14.18 -2.67 -9.94
CA VAL A 115 -14.14 -3.29 -8.62
C VAL A 115 -15.30 -4.26 -8.49
N SER A 116 -14.99 -5.55 -8.41
CA SER A 116 -16.01 -6.60 -8.34
C SER A 116 -16.79 -6.55 -7.04
N GLY A 117 -18.12 -6.55 -7.12
CA GLY A 117 -19.00 -6.64 -5.97
C GLY A 117 -19.01 -5.42 -5.04
N LEU A 118 -18.39 -4.31 -5.43
CA LEU A 118 -18.38 -3.08 -4.60
C LEU A 118 -19.64 -2.26 -4.85
N PRO A 119 -20.54 -2.10 -3.87
CA PRO A 119 -21.75 -1.32 -4.05
C PRO A 119 -21.45 0.15 -4.37
N GLY A 120 -22.19 0.73 -5.31
CA GLY A 120 -22.09 2.15 -5.65
C GLY A 120 -20.83 2.56 -6.42
N PHE A 121 -19.98 1.61 -6.83
CA PHE A 121 -18.85 1.90 -7.70
C PHE A 121 -19.20 1.60 -9.16
N THR A 122 -19.02 2.60 -10.02
CA THR A 122 -19.22 2.47 -11.47
C THR A 122 -17.87 2.64 -12.15
N PRO A 123 -17.44 1.69 -13.01
CA PRO A 123 -16.26 1.87 -13.85
C PRO A 123 -16.38 3.13 -14.70
N LEU A 124 -15.27 3.83 -14.85
CA LEU A 124 -15.17 5.05 -15.65
C LEU A 124 -13.72 5.23 -16.09
N GLU A 125 -13.54 5.67 -17.29
CA GLU A 125 -12.24 5.95 -17.86
C GLU A 125 -11.44 6.97 -17.05
N SER A 126 -10.15 6.72 -16.93
CA SER A 126 -9.17 7.57 -16.26
C SER A 126 -7.97 7.74 -17.16
N GLY A 127 -7.89 8.88 -17.85
CA GLY A 127 -6.76 9.23 -18.70
C GLY A 127 -5.46 9.48 -17.92
N PRO A 128 -4.33 9.69 -18.61
CA PRO A 128 -3.03 9.99 -18.01
C PRO A 128 -3.09 11.13 -16.99
N GLY A 129 -2.45 10.96 -15.84
CA GLY A 129 -2.42 11.94 -14.75
C GLY A 129 -3.74 12.14 -14.00
N LYS A 130 -4.80 11.42 -14.35
CA LYS A 130 -6.09 11.45 -13.62
C LYS A 130 -6.11 10.40 -12.52
N ALA A 131 -7.09 10.49 -11.63
CA ALA A 131 -7.28 9.53 -10.55
C ALA A 131 -8.74 9.11 -10.43
N ARG A 132 -8.95 7.83 -10.06
CA ARG A 132 -10.26 7.31 -9.66
C ARG A 132 -10.35 7.22 -8.14
N ALA A 133 -11.47 7.67 -7.62
CA ALA A 133 -11.82 7.52 -6.23
C ALA A 133 -12.69 6.27 -6.06
N ILE A 134 -12.33 5.41 -5.08
CA ILE A 134 -13.07 4.21 -4.72
C ILE A 134 -13.57 4.38 -3.29
N PRO A 135 -14.89 4.32 -3.02
CA PRO A 135 -15.40 4.23 -1.65
C PRO A 135 -14.94 2.92 -1.02
N VAL A 136 -14.57 2.96 0.25
CA VAL A 136 -14.03 1.80 0.98
C VAL A 136 -14.99 1.42 2.12
N PRO A 137 -16.09 0.69 1.83
CA PRO A 137 -16.98 0.21 2.88
C PRO A 137 -16.30 -0.87 3.74
N ALA A 138 -16.89 -1.22 4.87
CA ALA A 138 -16.44 -2.36 5.65
C ALA A 138 -16.67 -3.65 4.86
N GLY A 139 -15.73 -4.60 4.96
CA GLY A 139 -15.77 -5.89 4.25
C GLY A 139 -14.57 -6.10 3.32
N GLY A 140 -14.76 -6.85 2.25
CA GLY A 140 -13.70 -7.22 1.31
C GLY A 140 -12.85 -8.41 1.77
N PRO A 141 -11.68 -8.67 1.16
CA PRO A 141 -11.10 -7.86 0.09
C PRO A 141 -11.93 -7.87 -1.19
N TRP A 142 -11.92 -6.75 -1.92
CA TRP A 142 -12.57 -6.64 -3.23
C TRP A 142 -11.53 -6.82 -4.32
N GLU A 143 -11.92 -7.53 -5.37
CA GLU A 143 -11.10 -7.72 -6.56
C GLU A 143 -11.14 -6.45 -7.43
N LEU A 144 -9.96 -5.99 -7.83
CA LEU A 144 -9.75 -4.87 -8.73
C LEU A 144 -9.35 -5.39 -10.11
N GLY A 145 -9.86 -4.77 -11.15
CA GLY A 145 -9.50 -5.08 -12.52
C GLY A 145 -9.51 -3.83 -13.38
N ASP A 146 -9.25 -4.01 -14.67
CA ASP A 146 -9.35 -2.97 -15.68
C ASP A 146 -10.21 -3.50 -16.83
N ARG A 147 -11.22 -2.74 -17.26
CA ARG A 147 -12.14 -3.18 -18.34
C ARG A 147 -11.51 -3.08 -19.73
N ILE A 148 -10.49 -2.23 -19.88
CA ILE A 148 -9.74 -2.10 -21.14
C ILE A 148 -8.62 -3.17 -21.18
N TYR A 149 -7.96 -3.40 -20.05
CA TYR A 149 -6.78 -4.29 -19.96
C TYR A 149 -7.05 -5.46 -19.02
N GLY A 150 -7.58 -6.55 -19.57
CA GLY A 150 -8.03 -7.74 -18.81
C GLY A 150 -6.93 -8.50 -18.06
N HIS A 151 -5.65 -8.13 -18.20
CA HIS A 151 -4.54 -8.70 -17.44
C HIS A 151 -4.28 -7.96 -16.12
N VAL A 152 -4.94 -6.81 -15.91
CA VAL A 152 -4.83 -6.07 -14.65
C VAL A 152 -5.65 -6.77 -13.59
N ASP A 153 -4.99 -7.16 -12.53
CA ASP A 153 -5.62 -7.71 -11.35
C ASP A 153 -5.08 -7.01 -10.08
N GLY A 154 -5.87 -7.01 -9.05
CA GLY A 154 -5.48 -6.49 -7.75
C GLY A 154 -6.53 -6.72 -6.68
N HIS A 155 -6.19 -6.39 -5.44
CA HIS A 155 -7.11 -6.58 -4.32
C HIS A 155 -7.09 -5.38 -3.38
N LEU A 156 -8.28 -4.90 -3.00
CA LEU A 156 -8.45 -3.81 -2.04
C LEU A 156 -8.90 -4.36 -0.69
N HIS A 157 -8.06 -4.19 0.31
CA HIS A 157 -8.36 -4.50 1.71
C HIS A 157 -8.93 -3.28 2.43
N SER A 158 -10.10 -3.45 3.03
CA SER A 158 -10.70 -2.47 3.94
C SER A 158 -10.24 -2.73 5.37
N MET A 159 -9.56 -1.78 5.97
CA MET A 159 -8.98 -1.92 7.30
C MET A 159 -9.45 -0.81 8.24
N ARG A 160 -10.15 -1.16 9.32
CA ARG A 160 -10.71 -0.16 10.25
C ARG A 160 -9.65 0.73 10.88
N GLU A 161 -8.51 0.16 11.27
CA GLU A 161 -7.45 0.81 12.03
C GLU A 161 -6.15 0.95 11.22
N LEU A 162 -6.25 1.23 9.92
CA LEU A 162 -5.08 1.43 9.07
C LEU A 162 -4.31 2.69 9.49
N VAL A 163 -3.02 2.53 9.76
CA VAL A 163 -2.09 3.58 10.15
C VAL A 163 -1.13 3.94 9.03
N ALA A 164 -0.49 2.94 8.43
CA ALA A 164 0.50 3.15 7.37
C ALA A 164 0.56 1.99 6.39
N CYS A 165 1.04 2.29 5.17
CA CYS A 165 1.34 1.31 4.14
C CYS A 165 2.80 1.48 3.69
N ALA A 166 3.44 0.36 3.32
CA ALA A 166 4.74 0.35 2.66
C ALA A 166 4.77 -0.75 1.59
N THR A 167 5.22 -0.41 0.40
CA THR A 167 5.48 -1.40 -0.64
C THR A 167 6.67 -2.25 -0.25
N VAL A 168 6.63 -3.52 -0.62
CA VAL A 168 7.76 -4.44 -0.43
C VAL A 168 8.58 -4.41 -1.71
N THR A 169 9.88 -4.17 -1.58
CA THR A 169 10.81 -4.15 -2.72
C THR A 169 11.04 -5.56 -3.29
N ALA A 170 11.61 -5.67 -4.47
CA ALA A 170 11.99 -6.95 -5.07
C ALA A 170 12.93 -7.79 -4.17
N SER A 171 13.72 -7.13 -3.32
CA SER A 171 14.57 -7.79 -2.31
C SER A 171 13.83 -8.17 -1.02
N GLY A 172 12.50 -8.02 -0.98
CA GLY A 172 11.69 -8.34 0.18
C GLY A 172 11.74 -7.30 1.30
N LYS A 173 12.38 -6.14 1.12
CA LYS A 173 12.49 -5.10 2.16
C LYS A 173 11.31 -4.15 2.12
N PHE A 174 10.91 -3.66 3.29
CA PHE A 174 9.93 -2.59 3.44
C PHE A 174 10.38 -1.57 4.48
N ARG A 175 9.86 -0.34 4.34
CA ARG A 175 10.12 0.75 5.28
C ARG A 175 8.87 1.60 5.45
N PHE A 176 8.53 1.90 6.69
CA PHE A 176 7.57 2.92 7.04
C PHE A 176 8.32 4.12 7.61
N ASP A 177 7.98 5.31 7.16
CA ASP A 177 8.52 6.56 7.67
C ASP A 177 7.43 7.38 8.35
N ASN A 178 7.82 8.23 9.30
CA ASN A 178 6.92 9.14 10.02
C ASN A 178 5.81 8.43 10.79
N VAL A 179 6.08 7.25 11.33
CA VAL A 179 5.12 6.51 12.16
C VAL A 179 5.21 7.02 13.59
N PRO A 180 4.10 7.45 14.21
CA PRO A 180 4.13 7.85 15.62
C PRO A 180 4.59 6.72 16.55
N PRO A 181 5.25 7.04 17.70
CA PRO A 181 5.59 6.02 18.69
C PRO A 181 4.34 5.32 19.23
N GLY A 182 4.45 4.03 19.50
CA GLY A 182 3.33 3.28 20.07
C GLY A 182 3.24 1.82 19.65
N PRO A 183 2.24 1.10 20.15
CA PRO A 183 1.99 -0.30 19.81
C PRO A 183 1.19 -0.42 18.50
N TYR A 184 1.64 -1.28 17.61
CA TYR A 184 1.00 -1.56 16.32
C TYR A 184 0.99 -3.05 16.00
N SER A 185 0.14 -3.42 15.06
CA SER A 185 0.17 -4.73 14.42
C SER A 185 0.70 -4.55 13.00
N LEU A 186 1.89 -5.06 12.74
CA LEU A 186 2.46 -5.16 11.39
C LEU A 186 1.84 -6.37 10.70
N ARG A 187 1.26 -6.15 9.53
CA ARG A 187 0.64 -7.21 8.71
C ARG A 187 1.23 -7.17 7.33
N ILE A 188 1.41 -8.34 6.75
CA ILE A 188 1.83 -8.51 5.35
C ILE A 188 0.63 -9.04 4.59
N LEU A 189 0.24 -8.31 3.57
CA LEU A 189 -0.88 -8.64 2.68
C LEU A 189 -0.32 -9.06 1.33
N ARG A 190 -0.93 -10.08 0.73
CA ARG A 190 -0.60 -10.55 -0.62
C ARG A 190 -1.88 -10.99 -1.34
N GLY A 191 -2.22 -10.29 -2.42
CA GLY A 191 -3.49 -10.51 -3.08
C GLY A 191 -4.66 -10.40 -2.09
N PRO A 192 -5.57 -11.37 -2.01
CA PRO A 192 -6.70 -11.34 -1.08
C PRO A 192 -6.33 -11.74 0.37
N GLU A 193 -5.11 -12.18 0.65
CA GLU A 193 -4.76 -12.83 1.91
C GLU A 193 -3.85 -11.97 2.81
N GLN A 194 -3.98 -12.17 4.13
CA GLN A 194 -2.98 -11.76 5.10
C GLN A 194 -2.02 -12.94 5.32
N VAL A 195 -0.77 -12.80 4.85
CA VAL A 195 0.22 -13.89 4.84
C VAL A 195 1.18 -13.88 6.02
N ALA A 196 1.27 -12.77 6.74
CA ALA A 196 2.01 -12.70 8.01
C ALA A 196 1.47 -11.60 8.92
N THR A 197 1.73 -11.72 10.23
CA THR A 197 1.42 -10.69 11.22
C THR A 197 2.41 -10.73 12.38
N ARG A 198 2.72 -9.54 12.93
CA ARG A 198 3.57 -9.39 14.13
C ARG A 198 3.15 -8.16 14.91
N ARG A 199 3.11 -8.25 16.25
CA ARG A 199 3.00 -7.08 17.11
C ARG A 199 4.34 -6.39 17.21
N VAL A 200 4.36 -5.06 17.09
CA VAL A 200 5.54 -4.22 17.18
C VAL A 200 5.25 -3.01 18.06
N THR A 201 6.27 -2.51 18.76
CA THR A 201 6.18 -1.25 19.49
C THR A 201 7.22 -0.31 18.94
N VAL A 202 6.78 0.80 18.36
CA VAL A 202 7.66 1.83 17.80
C VAL A 202 8.19 2.69 18.93
N PRO A 203 9.51 2.72 19.15
CA PRO A 203 10.12 3.57 20.19
C PRO A 203 10.18 5.01 19.73
N ALA A 204 10.11 5.96 20.65
CA ALA A 204 10.31 7.38 20.33
C ALA A 204 11.76 7.66 19.89
N GLY A 205 11.92 8.45 18.82
CA GLY A 205 13.21 8.97 18.36
C GLY A 205 14.17 7.92 17.75
N LYS A 206 13.69 6.72 17.42
CA LYS A 206 14.55 5.63 16.91
C LYS A 206 13.88 4.86 15.78
N THR A 207 14.72 4.32 14.90
CA THR A 207 14.28 3.34 13.89
C THR A 207 14.09 1.98 14.56
N LEU A 208 12.90 1.39 14.40
CA LEU A 208 12.63 0.02 14.78
C LEU A 208 13.05 -0.92 13.63
N LYS A 209 13.98 -1.82 13.91
CA LYS A 209 14.31 -2.93 12.99
C LYS A 209 13.51 -4.15 13.38
N VAL A 210 12.76 -4.70 12.43
CA VAL A 210 11.93 -5.90 12.62
C VAL A 210 12.63 -7.09 11.97
N ASP A 211 12.77 -8.19 12.72
CA ASP A 211 13.29 -9.42 12.16
C ASP A 211 12.47 -9.89 10.97
N PRO A 212 13.06 -10.61 10.02
CA PRO A 212 12.35 -11.09 8.84
C PRO A 212 11.04 -11.81 9.17
N LEU A 213 9.99 -11.53 8.41
CA LEU A 213 8.71 -12.21 8.52
C LEU A 213 8.60 -13.29 7.45
N ASN A 214 8.35 -14.52 7.88
CA ASN A 214 8.05 -15.61 6.96
C ASN A 214 6.59 -15.49 6.50
N MET A 215 6.38 -15.40 5.19
CA MET A 215 5.05 -15.44 4.62
C MET A 215 4.52 -16.88 4.64
N SER A 216 3.33 -17.09 5.17
CA SER A 216 2.65 -18.39 5.08
C SER A 216 2.34 -18.71 3.62
N LYS A 217 2.37 -19.99 3.25
CA LYS A 217 1.91 -20.41 1.92
C LYS A 217 0.43 -20.04 1.77
N SER A 218 0.10 -19.34 0.67
CA SER A 218 -1.29 -19.14 0.27
C SER A 218 -1.97 -20.51 0.16
N ARG A 219 -3.08 -20.71 0.88
CA ARG A 219 -3.92 -21.88 0.66
C ARG A 219 -4.74 -21.60 -0.59
N ARG A 220 -4.29 -22.06 -1.74
CA ARG A 220 -5.17 -22.13 -2.91
C ARG A 220 -6.37 -23.03 -2.54
N ARG A 221 -7.54 -22.44 -2.48
CA ARG A 221 -8.80 -23.17 -2.46
C ARG A 221 -9.28 -23.37 -3.89
#